data_5b8f4f4e410c225b2fea443ee9176b3b
#
_entry.id   5b8f4f4e410c225b2fea443ee9176b3b
#
_cell.length_a   1.000
_cell.length_b   1.000
_cell.length_c   1.000
_cell.angle_alpha   90.00
_cell.angle_beta   90.00
_cell.angle_gamma   90.00
#
_symmetry.space_group_name_H-M   'P 1'
#
loop_
_entity.id
_entity.type
_entity.pdbx_description
1 polymer ?
#
loop_
_entity_poly.entity_id
_entity_poly.type
_entity_poly.pdbx_seq_one_letter_code
_entity_poly.pdbx_strand_id
1 'polypeptide(L)'
;YSWQVKNPINNYNIVPYIGKYVHFSEIYKGKKGKLDMDYWVLDYNLDKAKTQFADAPRMMKAFEYWFGPYPFYEDGFKLVESPHLGMEHQSAIAYGNGYQNGFHGSDLSQTGWGMKWDFIIVHESGHEWFANNITTKDIADMWVHEGFTNYSETLFTDYYYGTAAGNEYVQGIRALISND
;
A
#
# COMPACT_ATOMS: atom_id res chain seq x y z
N TYR A 1 -5.70 -10.35 -23.53
CA TYR A 1 -4.71 -9.67 -22.70
C TYR A 1 -3.69 -10.70 -22.21
N SER A 2 -2.42 -10.32 -22.13
CA SER A 2 -1.36 -11.16 -21.59
C SER A 2 -0.63 -10.37 -20.48
N TRP A 3 -0.39 -11.02 -19.38
CA TRP A 3 0.35 -10.47 -18.23
C TRP A 3 1.54 -11.35 -17.92
N GLN A 4 2.64 -10.76 -17.51
CA GLN A 4 3.85 -11.46 -17.13
C GLN A 4 4.42 -10.86 -15.85
N VAL A 5 4.80 -11.72 -14.93
CA VAL A 5 5.58 -11.39 -13.73
C VAL A 5 6.98 -11.93 -13.92
N LYS A 6 7.99 -11.14 -13.61
CA LYS A 6 9.42 -11.52 -13.69
C LYS A 6 9.96 -12.01 -12.36
N ASN A 7 9.54 -11.39 -11.26
CA ASN A 7 9.94 -11.81 -9.93
C ASN A 7 9.14 -13.04 -9.47
N PRO A 8 9.73 -13.91 -8.63
CA PRO A 8 8.96 -14.96 -7.97
C PRO A 8 7.73 -14.40 -7.27
N ILE A 9 6.60 -15.07 -7.41
CA ILE A 9 5.33 -14.63 -6.85
C ILE A 9 4.61 -15.79 -6.16
N ASN A 10 4.02 -15.53 -5.01
CA ASN A 10 3.17 -16.50 -4.34
C ASN A 10 1.81 -16.60 -5.06
N ASN A 11 1.25 -17.79 -5.13
CA ASN A 11 0.04 -18.07 -5.91
C ASN A 11 -1.20 -17.29 -5.42
N TYR A 12 -1.31 -16.94 -4.14
CA TYR A 12 -2.43 -16.15 -3.63
C TYR A 12 -2.46 -14.71 -4.18
N ASN A 13 -1.31 -14.23 -4.70
CA ASN A 13 -1.19 -12.91 -5.33
C ASN A 13 -1.72 -12.87 -6.77
N ILE A 14 -2.09 -14.02 -7.36
CA ILE A 14 -2.54 -14.10 -8.76
C ILE A 14 -4.07 -14.10 -8.79
N VAL A 15 -4.65 -12.91 -8.86
CA VAL A 15 -6.10 -12.72 -8.85
C VAL A 15 -6.56 -11.91 -10.06
N PRO A 16 -7.47 -12.44 -10.90
CA PRO A 16 -8.03 -11.69 -12.02
C PRO A 16 -9.17 -10.77 -11.56
N TYR A 17 -9.08 -9.49 -11.92
CA TYR A 17 -10.20 -8.54 -11.82
C TYR A 17 -10.78 -8.29 -13.19
N ILE A 18 -12.10 -8.46 -13.34
CA ILE A 18 -12.80 -8.33 -14.62
C ILE A 18 -13.85 -7.23 -14.48
N GLY A 19 -13.72 -6.19 -15.31
CA GLY A 19 -14.62 -5.04 -15.29
C GLY A 19 -14.31 -4.07 -16.42
N LYS A 20 -15.02 -2.97 -16.45
CA LYS A 20 -14.77 -1.87 -17.40
C LYS A 20 -13.68 -0.95 -16.85
N TYR A 21 -12.46 -1.47 -16.82
CA TYR A 21 -11.29 -0.72 -16.34
C TYR A 21 -10.78 0.25 -17.39
N VAL A 22 -10.32 1.39 -16.90
CA VAL A 22 -9.46 2.36 -17.59
C VAL A 22 -8.11 2.41 -16.91
N HIS A 23 -7.09 2.85 -17.64
CA HIS A 23 -5.71 2.86 -17.19
C HIS A 23 -5.14 4.27 -17.24
N PHE A 24 -4.36 4.64 -16.24
CA PHE A 24 -3.44 5.77 -16.26
C PHE A 24 -2.15 5.43 -15.51
N SER A 25 -1.09 6.16 -15.75
CA SER A 25 0.23 5.83 -15.19
C SER A 25 1.08 7.09 -14.95
N GLU A 26 2.12 6.90 -14.16
CA GLU A 26 3.19 7.87 -13.96
C GLU A 26 4.54 7.17 -13.83
N ILE A 27 5.62 7.92 -13.93
CA ILE A 27 6.98 7.43 -13.70
C ILE A 27 7.50 8.01 -12.39
N TYR A 28 7.74 7.15 -11.43
CA TYR A 28 8.41 7.51 -10.20
C TYR A 28 9.93 7.41 -10.35
N LYS A 29 10.66 8.43 -9.88
CA LYS A 29 12.14 8.44 -9.86
C LYS A 29 12.64 7.99 -8.49
N GLY A 30 12.80 6.70 -8.33
CA GLY A 30 13.17 6.09 -7.06
C GLY A 30 14.65 5.68 -6.98
N LYS A 31 14.99 4.90 -5.95
CA LYS A 31 16.38 4.54 -5.62
C LYS A 31 17.08 3.67 -6.67
N LYS A 32 16.34 2.85 -7.42
CA LYS A 32 16.90 2.04 -8.53
C LYS A 32 16.67 2.67 -9.91
N GLY A 33 16.23 3.92 -9.97
CA GLY A 33 15.96 4.63 -11.21
C GLY A 33 14.48 4.84 -11.45
N LYS A 34 14.03 4.66 -12.69
CA LYS A 34 12.62 4.81 -13.07
C LYS A 34 11.82 3.58 -12.64
N LEU A 35 10.72 3.82 -11.97
CA LEU A 35 9.70 2.82 -11.63
C LEU A 35 8.40 3.19 -12.34
N ASP A 36 7.86 2.27 -13.11
CA ASP A 36 6.54 2.42 -13.70
C ASP A 36 5.49 2.23 -12.62
N MET A 37 4.60 3.20 -12.47
CA MET A 37 3.46 3.16 -11.55
C MET A 37 2.18 3.23 -12.38
N ASP A 38 1.43 2.12 -12.39
CA ASP A 38 0.26 1.94 -13.24
C ASP A 38 -1.00 1.77 -12.39
N TYR A 39 -2.08 2.39 -12.81
CA TYR A 39 -3.33 2.44 -12.07
C TYR A 39 -4.48 1.97 -12.93
N TRP A 40 -5.21 0.96 -12.45
CA TRP A 40 -6.34 0.34 -13.13
C TRP A 40 -7.59 0.54 -12.31
N VAL A 41 -8.53 1.35 -12.80
CA VAL A 41 -9.74 1.74 -12.06
C VAL A 41 -10.96 1.63 -12.95
N LEU A 42 -12.14 1.47 -12.34
CA LEU A 42 -13.39 1.49 -13.09
C LEU A 42 -13.60 2.87 -13.71
N ASP A 43 -14.11 2.92 -14.93
CA ASP A 43 -14.16 4.14 -15.76
C ASP A 43 -14.86 5.31 -15.07
N TYR A 44 -15.91 5.06 -14.30
CA TYR A 44 -16.67 6.07 -13.56
C TYR A 44 -15.95 6.62 -12.30
N ASN A 45 -14.83 6.02 -11.90
CA ASN A 45 -14.04 6.47 -10.75
C ASN A 45 -12.71 7.14 -11.13
N LEU A 46 -12.41 7.31 -12.42
CA LEU A 46 -11.13 7.81 -12.92
C LEU A 46 -10.69 9.14 -12.26
N ASP A 47 -11.60 10.11 -12.15
CA ASP A 47 -11.25 11.43 -11.59
C ASP A 47 -10.98 11.36 -10.08
N LYS A 48 -11.73 10.53 -9.35
CA LYS A 48 -11.47 10.27 -7.93
C LYS A 48 -10.10 9.61 -7.74
N ALA A 49 -9.83 8.60 -8.57
CA ALA A 49 -8.57 7.87 -8.53
C ALA A 49 -7.36 8.76 -8.80
N LYS A 50 -7.41 9.63 -9.81
CA LYS A 50 -6.33 10.59 -10.09
C LYS A 50 -6.03 11.51 -8.92
N THR A 51 -7.03 11.87 -8.14
CA THR A 51 -6.85 12.68 -6.94
C THR A 51 -6.27 11.85 -5.79
N GLN A 52 -6.87 10.71 -5.50
CA GLN A 52 -6.53 9.90 -4.33
C GLN A 52 -5.18 9.18 -4.48
N PHE A 53 -4.87 8.69 -5.68
CA PHE A 53 -3.64 7.96 -5.92
C PHE A 53 -2.37 8.84 -5.95
N ALA A 54 -2.51 10.15 -5.77
CA ALA A 54 -1.38 11.03 -5.43
C ALA A 54 -0.65 10.58 -4.15
N ASP A 55 -1.29 9.78 -3.28
CA ASP A 55 -0.62 9.17 -2.13
C ASP A 55 0.34 8.04 -2.51
N ALA A 56 0.19 7.39 -3.67
CA ALA A 56 1.06 6.29 -4.08
C ALA A 56 2.54 6.70 -4.25
N PRO A 57 2.91 7.74 -5.01
CA PRO A 57 4.29 8.19 -5.07
C PRO A 57 4.80 8.77 -3.74
N ARG A 58 3.92 9.31 -2.89
CA ARG A 58 4.27 9.74 -1.53
C ARG A 58 4.64 8.54 -0.65
N MET A 59 3.81 7.50 -0.68
CA MET A 59 4.07 6.23 0.02
C MET A 59 5.40 5.64 -0.45
N MET A 60 5.60 5.52 -1.76
CA MET A 60 6.84 4.99 -2.32
C MET A 60 8.07 5.74 -1.83
N LYS A 61 8.02 7.08 -1.80
CA LYS A 61 9.13 7.92 -1.32
C LYS A 61 9.46 7.68 0.15
N ALA A 62 8.45 7.59 1.02
CA ALA A 62 8.64 7.34 2.44
C ALA A 62 9.20 5.93 2.68
N PHE A 63 8.66 4.92 2.00
CA PHE A 63 9.08 3.54 2.20
C PHE A 63 10.45 3.24 1.60
N GLU A 64 10.78 3.81 0.44
CA GLU A 64 12.16 3.73 -0.03
C GLU A 64 13.16 4.40 0.91
N TYR A 65 12.77 5.47 1.59
CA TYR A 65 13.63 6.10 2.60
C TYR A 65 13.90 5.15 3.77
N TRP A 66 12.87 4.52 4.34
CA TRP A 66 12.98 3.68 5.53
C TRP A 66 13.49 2.26 5.24
N PHE A 67 13.02 1.63 4.16
CA PHE A 67 13.22 0.20 3.92
C PHE A 67 14.17 -0.12 2.76
N GLY A 68 14.62 0.89 2.02
CA GLY A 68 15.39 0.68 0.81
C GLY A 68 14.52 0.61 -0.44
N PRO A 69 15.15 0.33 -1.60
CA PRO A 69 14.46 0.40 -2.87
C PRO A 69 13.26 -0.55 -2.93
N TYR A 70 12.22 -0.14 -3.65
CA TYR A 70 11.07 -1.00 -3.95
C TYR A 70 11.55 -2.37 -4.49
N PRO A 71 11.04 -3.50 -3.97
CA PRO A 71 11.62 -4.81 -4.28
C PRO A 71 11.43 -5.24 -5.74
N PHE A 72 10.32 -4.86 -6.38
CA PHE A 72 9.85 -5.44 -7.64
C PHE A 72 9.89 -4.42 -8.80
N TYR A 73 11.01 -3.70 -8.95
CA TYR A 73 11.17 -2.68 -10.00
C TYR A 73 10.89 -3.20 -11.42
N GLU A 74 11.25 -4.46 -11.68
CA GLU A 74 11.09 -5.08 -13.00
C GLU A 74 9.62 -5.38 -13.37
N ASP A 75 8.77 -5.47 -12.37
CA ASP A 75 7.34 -5.72 -12.53
C ASP A 75 6.51 -4.43 -12.43
N GLY A 76 7.12 -3.32 -11.94
CA GLY A 76 6.45 -2.06 -11.70
C GLY A 76 5.51 -2.12 -10.48
N PHE A 77 4.97 -0.98 -10.08
CA PHE A 77 3.99 -0.86 -8.99
C PHE A 77 2.60 -0.58 -9.56
N LYS A 78 1.58 -1.26 -9.06
CA LYS A 78 0.21 -1.06 -9.54
C LYS A 78 -0.78 -0.97 -8.41
N LEU A 79 -1.79 -0.10 -8.60
CA LEU A 79 -3.04 -0.16 -7.83
C LEU A 79 -4.17 -0.58 -8.77
N VAL A 80 -4.94 -1.57 -8.36
CA VAL A 80 -6.06 -2.10 -9.11
C VAL A 80 -7.32 -1.95 -8.27
N GLU A 81 -8.30 -1.16 -8.74
CA GLU A 81 -9.57 -1.04 -8.03
C GLU A 81 -10.24 -2.40 -7.88
N SER A 82 -10.67 -2.70 -6.66
CA SER A 82 -11.30 -3.96 -6.29
C SER A 82 -12.66 -3.76 -5.62
N PRO A 83 -13.55 -4.76 -5.62
CA PRO A 83 -14.81 -4.70 -4.90
C PRO A 83 -14.67 -4.94 -3.38
N HIS A 84 -13.49 -5.28 -2.91
CA HIS A 84 -13.14 -5.43 -1.49
C HIS A 84 -12.14 -4.35 -1.07
N LEU A 85 -11.94 -4.18 0.24
CA LEU A 85 -11.22 -3.06 0.84
C LEU A 85 -9.78 -2.91 0.32
N GLY A 86 -9.01 -3.97 0.36
CA GLY A 86 -7.61 -4.02 -0.06
C GLY A 86 -7.07 -5.45 0.03
N MET A 87 -5.95 -5.67 -0.62
CA MET A 87 -5.16 -6.89 -0.51
C MET A 87 -3.77 -6.66 -1.12
N GLU A 88 -2.75 -7.19 -0.47
CA GLU A 88 -1.33 -7.02 -0.79
C GLU A 88 -0.83 -7.83 -1.99
N HIS A 89 -1.62 -7.97 -3.05
CA HIS A 89 -1.18 -8.71 -4.24
C HIS A 89 0.10 -8.10 -4.81
N GLN A 90 1.19 -8.89 -4.85
CA GLN A 90 2.52 -8.45 -5.27
C GLN A 90 2.49 -7.68 -6.59
N SER A 91 3.03 -6.46 -6.57
CA SER A 91 3.13 -5.55 -7.72
C SER A 91 1.80 -5.11 -8.35
N ALA A 92 0.65 -5.54 -7.80
CA ALA A 92 -0.69 -5.25 -8.31
C ALA A 92 -1.71 -5.20 -7.16
N ILE A 93 -1.48 -4.30 -6.22
CA ILE A 93 -2.23 -4.13 -4.99
C ILE A 93 -3.71 -3.87 -5.30
N ALA A 94 -4.60 -4.62 -4.64
CA ALA A 94 -6.04 -4.38 -4.70
C ALA A 94 -6.41 -3.16 -3.86
N TYR A 95 -7.22 -2.27 -4.42
CA TYR A 95 -7.65 -1.04 -3.78
C TYR A 95 -9.17 -0.89 -3.77
N GLY A 96 -9.79 -0.73 -2.61
CA GLY A 96 -11.23 -0.56 -2.47
C GLY A 96 -11.64 0.37 -1.32
N ASN A 97 -10.79 1.33 -0.94
CA ASN A 97 -11.04 2.28 0.15
C ASN A 97 -12.04 3.41 -0.20
N GLY A 98 -12.67 3.34 -1.36
CA GLY A 98 -13.68 4.32 -1.78
C GLY A 98 -13.12 5.71 -2.13
N TYR A 99 -11.83 5.82 -2.38
CA TYR A 99 -11.13 7.08 -2.71
C TYR A 99 -11.26 8.13 -1.62
N GLN A 100 -10.96 7.75 -0.39
CA GLN A 100 -11.01 8.61 0.78
C GLN A 100 -9.84 8.35 1.73
N ASN A 101 -9.48 9.35 2.52
CA ASN A 101 -8.44 9.21 3.53
C ASN A 101 -8.93 8.37 4.74
N GLY A 102 -7.96 7.83 5.48
CA GLY A 102 -8.22 6.93 6.59
C GLY A 102 -8.68 5.55 6.13
N PHE A 103 -9.07 4.72 7.07
CA PHE A 103 -9.68 3.41 6.84
C PHE A 103 -11.18 3.59 6.65
N HIS A 104 -11.68 3.51 5.42
CA HIS A 104 -13.08 3.84 5.10
C HIS A 104 -13.56 5.18 5.69
N GLY A 105 -12.72 6.22 5.61
CA GLY A 105 -13.06 7.54 6.15
C GLY A 105 -12.95 7.64 7.67
N SER A 106 -12.34 6.68 8.35
CA SER A 106 -12.13 6.68 9.79
C SER A 106 -10.65 6.65 10.15
N ASP A 107 -10.29 7.29 11.25
CA ASP A 107 -8.94 7.25 11.80
C ASP A 107 -8.80 6.12 12.82
N LEU A 108 -8.10 5.06 12.48
CA LEU A 108 -7.85 3.93 13.37
C LEU A 108 -7.03 4.34 14.59
N SER A 109 -6.15 5.33 14.45
CA SER A 109 -5.33 5.82 15.57
C SER A 109 -6.08 6.74 16.53
N GLN A 110 -7.22 7.30 16.13
CA GLN A 110 -8.01 8.30 16.87
C GLN A 110 -7.23 9.58 17.20
N THR A 111 -6.10 9.84 16.53
CA THR A 111 -5.24 11.01 16.76
C THR A 111 -5.45 12.13 15.73
N GLY A 112 -6.18 11.86 14.68
CA GLY A 112 -6.38 12.73 13.52
C GLY A 112 -5.32 12.53 12.41
N TRP A 113 -4.20 11.89 12.71
CA TRP A 113 -3.13 11.67 11.73
C TRP A 113 -3.53 10.70 10.63
N GLY A 114 -4.28 9.64 10.95
CA GLY A 114 -4.76 8.66 9.97
C GLY A 114 -5.69 9.25 8.90
N MET A 115 -6.31 10.42 9.16
CA MET A 115 -7.12 11.12 8.18
C MET A 115 -6.34 11.97 7.18
N LYS A 116 -5.00 11.99 7.27
CA LYS A 116 -4.13 12.80 6.39
C LYS A 116 -3.67 12.05 5.12
N TRP A 117 -3.96 10.76 5.01
CA TRP A 117 -3.52 9.87 3.94
C TRP A 117 -4.48 8.70 3.75
N ASP A 118 -4.36 8.01 2.61
CA ASP A 118 -5.16 6.82 2.31
C ASP A 118 -4.56 5.59 2.99
N PHE A 119 -5.31 5.02 3.94
CA PHE A 119 -4.85 3.86 4.72
C PHE A 119 -4.50 2.67 3.84
N ILE A 120 -5.35 2.33 2.87
CA ILE A 120 -5.15 1.13 2.03
C ILE A 120 -3.94 1.31 1.12
N ILE A 121 -3.72 2.49 0.55
CA ILE A 121 -2.52 2.74 -0.26
C ILE A 121 -1.25 2.53 0.58
N VAL A 122 -1.21 3.06 1.79
CA VAL A 122 -0.02 2.97 2.65
C VAL A 122 0.15 1.56 3.22
N HIS A 123 -0.89 0.97 3.79
CA HIS A 123 -0.86 -0.34 4.43
C HIS A 123 -0.51 -1.44 3.41
N GLU A 124 -1.32 -1.63 2.38
CA GLU A 124 -1.13 -2.72 1.42
C GLU A 124 0.20 -2.60 0.66
N SER A 125 0.69 -1.37 0.45
CA SER A 125 2.01 -1.18 -0.16
C SER A 125 3.16 -1.52 0.77
N GLY A 126 2.99 -1.44 2.09
CA GLY A 126 3.98 -1.88 3.07
C GLY A 126 4.27 -3.37 2.95
N HIS A 127 3.28 -4.14 2.59
CA HIS A 127 3.40 -5.57 2.34
C HIS A 127 4.30 -5.93 1.15
N GLU A 128 4.58 -5.01 0.25
CA GLU A 128 5.57 -5.26 -0.81
C GLU A 128 6.96 -5.56 -0.23
N TRP A 129 7.33 -4.91 0.89
CA TRP A 129 8.55 -5.23 1.64
C TRP A 129 8.34 -6.36 2.65
N PHE A 130 7.20 -6.38 3.38
CA PHE A 130 6.93 -7.28 4.50
C PHE A 130 5.70 -8.17 4.23
N ALA A 131 5.83 -9.12 3.42
CA ALA A 131 5.01 -10.23 2.97
C ALA A 131 5.51 -10.74 1.63
N ASN A 132 5.55 -9.86 0.60
CA ASN A 132 5.89 -10.26 -0.76
C ASN A 132 7.39 -10.46 -0.94
N ASN A 133 8.22 -9.56 -0.39
CA ASN A 133 9.68 -9.69 -0.45
C ASN A 133 10.26 -10.46 0.74
N ILE A 134 9.85 -10.09 1.97
CA ILE A 134 10.22 -10.81 3.20
C ILE A 134 8.99 -11.59 3.63
N THR A 135 8.92 -12.85 3.22
CA THR A 135 7.77 -13.71 3.48
C THR A 135 8.07 -14.75 4.56
N THR A 136 7.06 -15.14 5.31
CA THR A 136 7.15 -16.18 6.34
C THR A 136 7.18 -17.57 5.73
N LYS A 137 7.80 -18.51 6.41
CA LYS A 137 7.76 -19.93 6.04
C LYS A 137 6.52 -20.63 6.60
N ASP A 138 5.98 -20.14 7.69
CA ASP A 138 4.84 -20.70 8.39
C ASP A 138 3.78 -19.64 8.60
N ILE A 139 2.51 -20.01 8.45
CA ILE A 139 1.37 -19.12 8.67
C ILE A 139 1.32 -18.57 10.11
N ALA A 140 1.87 -19.31 11.06
CA ALA A 140 1.96 -18.88 12.47
C ALA A 140 2.87 -17.66 12.65
N ASP A 141 3.72 -17.35 11.68
CA ASP A 141 4.62 -16.20 11.69
C ASP A 141 4.05 -15.00 10.93
N MET A 142 2.75 -14.95 10.66
CA MET A 142 2.08 -13.84 9.95
C MET A 142 2.29 -12.47 10.61
N TRP A 143 2.68 -12.42 11.88
CA TRP A 143 3.06 -11.18 12.55
C TRP A 143 4.23 -10.46 11.84
N VAL A 144 5.07 -11.17 11.10
CA VAL A 144 6.13 -10.58 10.27
C VAL A 144 5.52 -9.75 9.13
N HIS A 145 4.44 -10.22 8.54
CA HIS A 145 3.72 -9.46 7.52
C HIS A 145 2.99 -8.27 8.14
N GLU A 146 2.07 -8.55 9.06
CA GLU A 146 1.17 -7.54 9.60
C GLU A 146 1.85 -6.57 10.58
N GLY A 147 2.70 -7.07 11.47
CA GLY A 147 3.33 -6.24 12.48
C GLY A 147 4.29 -5.20 11.89
N PHE A 148 5.12 -5.58 10.92
CA PHE A 148 6.01 -4.63 10.26
C PHE A 148 5.24 -3.69 9.32
N THR A 149 4.20 -4.18 8.65
CA THR A 149 3.37 -3.34 7.79
C THR A 149 2.55 -2.34 8.60
N ASN A 150 1.94 -2.74 9.72
CA ASN A 150 1.30 -1.78 10.62
C ASN A 150 2.28 -0.72 11.14
N TYR A 151 3.53 -1.10 11.44
CA TYR A 151 4.54 -0.11 11.86
C TYR A 151 4.97 0.81 10.71
N SER A 152 4.87 0.36 9.46
CA SER A 152 5.17 1.19 8.29
C SER A 152 4.26 2.42 8.18
N GLU A 153 3.01 2.32 8.63
CA GLU A 153 2.06 3.45 8.73
C GLU A 153 2.58 4.54 9.67
N THR A 154 3.13 4.12 10.81
CA THR A 154 3.80 5.03 11.76
C THR A 154 4.98 5.73 11.11
N LEU A 155 5.82 5.01 10.38
CA LEU A 155 6.99 5.54 9.70
C LEU A 155 6.61 6.46 8.53
N PHE A 156 5.51 6.18 7.83
CA PHE A 156 4.95 7.09 6.85
C PHE A 156 4.50 8.41 7.49
N THR A 157 3.81 8.31 8.62
CA THR A 157 3.37 9.48 9.39
C THR A 157 4.56 10.30 9.91
N ASP A 158 5.58 9.64 10.46
CA ASP A 158 6.84 10.28 10.88
C ASP A 158 7.50 11.03 9.72
N TYR A 159 7.62 10.38 8.56
CA TYR A 159 8.29 10.95 7.40
C TYR A 159 7.67 12.26 6.91
N TYR A 160 6.34 12.36 6.90
CA TYR A 160 5.64 13.52 6.36
C TYR A 160 5.24 14.56 7.40
N TYR A 161 5.04 14.15 8.64
CA TYR A 161 4.47 15.01 9.69
C TYR A 161 5.38 15.13 10.92
N GLY A 162 6.52 14.43 10.91
CA GLY A 162 7.54 14.48 11.96
C GLY A 162 7.34 13.45 13.06
N THR A 163 8.42 13.24 13.85
CA THR A 163 8.49 12.17 14.85
C THR A 163 7.42 12.26 15.94
N ALA A 164 6.99 13.49 16.31
CA ALA A 164 5.91 13.65 17.27
C ALA A 164 4.59 13.05 16.73
N ALA A 165 4.27 13.31 15.46
CA ALA A 165 3.08 12.76 14.79
C ALA A 165 3.14 11.23 14.69
N GLY A 166 4.29 10.67 14.31
CA GLY A 166 4.50 9.21 14.29
C GLY A 166 4.32 8.59 15.67
N ASN A 167 4.86 9.22 16.72
CA ASN A 167 4.69 8.75 18.10
C ASN A 167 3.24 8.80 18.58
N GLU A 168 2.50 9.84 18.23
CA GLU A 168 1.06 9.93 18.54
C GLU A 168 0.28 8.83 17.80
N TYR A 169 0.55 8.65 16.49
CA TYR A 169 -0.11 7.64 15.67
C TYR A 169 0.09 6.24 16.26
N VAL A 170 1.32 5.82 16.57
CA VAL A 170 1.61 4.49 17.12
C VAL A 170 0.97 4.28 18.51
N GLN A 171 0.90 5.33 19.34
CA GLN A 171 0.22 5.23 20.64
C GLN A 171 -1.30 5.00 20.45
N GLY A 172 -1.90 5.65 19.46
CA GLY A 172 -3.31 5.45 19.13
C GLY A 172 -3.60 4.03 18.63
N ILE A 173 -2.75 3.51 17.74
CA ILE A 173 -2.88 2.15 17.18
C ILE A 173 -2.74 1.06 18.26
N ARG A 174 -2.03 1.30 19.36
CA ARG A 174 -1.91 0.31 20.45
C ARG A 174 -3.25 -0.18 20.97
N ALA A 175 -4.29 0.62 20.91
CA ALA A 175 -5.63 0.21 21.35
C ALA A 175 -6.24 -0.90 20.49
N LEU A 176 -5.70 -1.12 19.28
CA LEU A 176 -6.15 -2.17 18.36
C LEU A 176 -5.39 -3.50 18.56
N ILE A 177 -4.33 -3.51 19.36
CA ILE A 177 -3.56 -4.73 19.65
C ILE A 177 -4.33 -5.50 20.71
N SER A 178 -4.96 -6.61 20.33
CA SER A 178 -5.56 -7.53 21.26
C SER A 178 -4.47 -8.46 21.85
N ASN A 179 -4.46 -8.57 23.17
CA ASN A 179 -3.66 -9.55 23.90
C ASN A 179 -4.62 -10.62 24.42
N ASP A 180 -4.88 -11.62 23.60
CA ASP A 180 -5.64 -12.81 24.00
C ASP A 180 -4.70 -13.91 24.51
#